data_1130311bf9ceaad8a9ae027ef721073f
#
_entry.id   1130311bf9ceaad8a9ae027ef721073f
#
_cell.length_a   1.000
_cell.length_b   1.000
_cell.length_c   1.000
_cell.angle_alpha   90.00
_cell.angle_beta   90.00
_cell.angle_gamma   90.00
#
_symmetry.space_group_name_H-M   'P 1'
#
loop_
_entity.id
_entity.type
_entity.pdbx_description
1 polymer ?
#
loop_
_entity_poly.entity_id
_entity_poly.type
_entity_poly.pdbx_seq_one_letter_code
_entity_poly.pdbx_strand_id
1 'polypeptide(L)'
;FFTGISVGLTKGSAVTGFSESISLISNTSVFGFPMPFLIFLVVTILLMFLLNRSSFGFKLKLLGTNPVSSQFSGIDNKKLTVLYFVFSGILSAIAGILIMSRTMSASYQYGIRTYVLLTILINVLAGISAGSGKVLNVFITVFILQVISTGFHMLLVGIRGSAFFKDFVW
;
A
#
# COMPACT_ATOMS: atom_id res chain seq x y z
N PHE A 1 -2.02 -4.79 -19.39
CA PHE A 1 -1.47 -3.88 -20.39
C PHE A 1 -0.15 -3.25 -19.90
N PHE A 2 -0.16 -2.48 -18.81
CA PHE A 2 1.04 -1.82 -18.26
C PHE A 2 2.17 -2.79 -17.89
N THR A 3 1.83 -3.96 -17.37
CA THR A 3 2.82 -5.03 -17.10
C THR A 3 3.52 -5.49 -18.36
N GLY A 4 2.77 -5.69 -19.46
CA GLY A 4 3.36 -6.08 -20.74
C GLY A 4 4.33 -5.03 -21.28
N ILE A 5 3.97 -3.73 -21.15
CA ILE A 5 4.87 -2.63 -21.51
C ILE A 5 6.13 -2.64 -20.64
N SER A 6 5.98 -2.79 -19.32
CA SER A 6 7.12 -2.83 -18.40
C SER A 6 8.06 -4.00 -18.71
N VAL A 7 7.53 -5.20 -18.96
CA VAL A 7 8.31 -6.37 -19.34
C VAL A 7 9.01 -6.16 -20.69
N GLY A 8 8.31 -5.58 -21.66
CA GLY A 8 8.88 -5.27 -22.98
C GLY A 8 10.06 -4.29 -22.90
N LEU A 9 9.92 -3.23 -22.10
CA LEU A 9 10.96 -2.22 -21.90
C LEU A 9 12.17 -2.74 -21.12
N THR A 10 11.94 -3.55 -20.08
CA THR A 10 12.99 -4.08 -19.20
C THR A 10 13.55 -5.43 -19.65
N LYS A 11 13.03 -6.00 -20.74
CA LYS A 11 13.36 -7.36 -21.22
C LYS A 11 13.17 -8.41 -20.10
N GLY A 12 12.22 -8.19 -19.21
CA GLY A 12 11.92 -9.08 -18.08
C GLY A 12 12.93 -9.03 -16.93
N SER A 13 13.94 -8.19 -16.99
CA SER A 13 14.95 -8.02 -15.93
C SER A 13 14.56 -6.89 -14.96
N ALA A 14 15.03 -6.99 -13.71
CA ALA A 14 14.94 -5.88 -12.76
C ALA A 14 15.93 -4.78 -13.17
N VAL A 15 15.46 -3.53 -13.12
CA VAL A 15 16.32 -2.36 -13.34
C VAL A 15 17.03 -2.06 -12.02
N THR A 16 18.35 -2.02 -12.05
CA THR A 16 19.23 -1.73 -10.91
C THR A 16 20.19 -0.59 -11.26
N GLY A 17 20.99 -0.13 -10.31
CA GLY A 17 21.97 0.93 -10.56
C GLY A 17 21.42 2.33 -10.30
N PHE A 18 20.45 2.46 -9.40
CA PHE A 18 19.94 3.76 -8.95
C PHE A 18 21.00 4.52 -8.13
N SER A 19 20.94 5.84 -8.20
CA SER A 19 21.82 6.72 -7.42
C SER A 19 21.66 6.47 -5.91
N GLU A 20 22.76 6.56 -5.16
CA GLU A 20 22.76 6.46 -3.70
C GLU A 20 21.80 7.43 -3.02
N SER A 21 21.53 8.58 -3.65
CA SER A 21 20.53 9.55 -3.17
C SER A 21 19.14 8.94 -2.97
N ILE A 22 18.77 7.93 -3.75
CA ILE A 22 17.49 7.23 -3.60
C ILE A 22 17.50 6.33 -2.37
N SER A 23 18.64 5.70 -2.05
CA SER A 23 18.77 4.87 -0.87
C SER A 23 18.66 5.68 0.43
N LEU A 24 19.02 6.95 0.40
CA LEU A 24 18.89 7.85 1.57
C LEU A 24 17.44 7.96 2.04
N ILE A 25 16.46 7.91 1.14
CA ILE A 25 15.03 7.95 1.50
C ILE A 25 14.66 6.79 2.43
N SER A 26 15.25 5.61 2.23
CA SER A 26 14.93 4.42 3.02
C SER A 26 15.87 4.21 4.22
N ASN A 27 17.14 4.63 4.10
CA ASN A 27 18.16 4.37 5.09
C ASN A 27 18.34 5.50 6.11
N THR A 28 17.80 6.69 5.84
CA THR A 28 17.84 7.80 6.78
C THR A 28 16.89 7.54 7.94
N SER A 29 17.39 7.72 9.17
CA SER A 29 16.56 7.72 10.36
C SER A 29 16.44 9.14 10.90
N VAL A 30 15.21 9.55 11.23
CA VAL A 30 14.92 10.85 11.86
C VAL A 30 14.36 10.56 13.24
N PHE A 31 14.96 11.13 14.27
CA PHE A 31 14.61 10.87 15.68
C PHE A 31 14.64 9.37 16.08
N GLY A 32 15.51 8.55 15.44
CA GLY A 32 15.59 7.11 15.69
C GLY A 32 14.54 6.25 14.95
N PHE A 33 13.62 6.86 14.21
CA PHE A 33 12.66 6.13 13.40
C PHE A 33 13.09 6.10 11.92
N PRO A 34 12.95 4.96 11.21
CA PRO A 34 13.25 4.88 9.79
C PRO A 34 12.28 5.77 8.98
N MET A 35 12.82 6.49 8.00
CA MET A 35 12.06 7.43 7.16
C MET A 35 10.80 6.81 6.51
N PRO A 36 10.81 5.57 5.99
CA PRO A 36 9.61 4.93 5.45
C PRO A 36 8.47 4.81 6.46
N PHE A 37 8.76 4.58 7.73
CA PHE A 37 7.76 4.54 8.79
C PHE A 37 7.12 5.91 9.03
N LEU A 38 7.93 6.96 9.04
CA LEU A 38 7.42 8.33 9.20
C LEU A 38 6.52 8.73 8.01
N ILE A 39 6.92 8.40 6.78
CA ILE A 39 6.12 8.65 5.57
C ILE A 39 4.79 7.89 5.67
N PHE A 40 4.83 6.61 6.05
CA PHE A 40 3.62 5.80 6.25
C PHE A 40 2.68 6.42 7.31
N LEU A 41 3.22 6.88 8.42
CA LEU A 41 2.45 7.51 9.49
C LEU A 41 1.81 8.83 9.01
N VAL A 42 2.56 9.70 8.33
CA VAL A 42 2.06 10.96 7.78
C VAL A 42 0.94 10.68 6.76
N VAL A 43 1.15 9.75 5.83
CA VAL A 43 0.14 9.38 4.84
C VAL A 43 -1.12 8.82 5.52
N THR A 44 -0.96 7.99 6.55
CA THR A 44 -2.09 7.44 7.32
C THR A 44 -2.90 8.55 7.99
N ILE A 45 -2.25 9.51 8.64
CA ILE A 45 -2.92 10.66 9.28
C ILE A 45 -3.65 11.51 8.24
N LEU A 46 -3.00 11.80 7.10
CA LEU A 46 -3.62 12.56 6.01
C LEU A 46 -4.86 11.85 5.46
N LEU A 47 -4.78 10.54 5.22
CA LEU A 47 -5.92 9.75 4.76
C LEU A 47 -7.03 9.69 5.79
N MET A 48 -6.69 9.54 7.07
CA MET A 48 -7.66 9.54 8.16
C MET A 48 -8.43 10.86 8.22
N PHE A 49 -7.73 11.98 8.09
CA PHE A 49 -8.35 13.30 8.03
C PHE A 49 -9.20 13.46 6.77
N LEU A 50 -8.66 13.10 5.60
CA LEU A 50 -9.35 13.21 4.32
C LEU A 50 -10.64 12.39 4.27
N LEU A 51 -10.61 11.13 4.74
CA LEU A 51 -11.76 10.24 4.66
C LEU A 51 -12.79 10.45 5.79
N ASN A 52 -12.36 10.94 6.97
CA ASN A 52 -13.28 11.10 8.09
C ASN A 52 -13.80 12.52 8.28
N ARG A 53 -13.07 13.53 7.82
CA ARG A 53 -13.37 14.95 8.09
C ARG A 53 -13.74 15.75 6.84
N SER A 54 -13.51 15.22 5.62
CA SER A 54 -13.83 15.96 4.40
C SER A 54 -15.14 15.50 3.76
N SER A 55 -15.77 16.41 3.00
CA SER A 55 -16.92 16.11 2.16
C SER A 55 -16.61 15.04 1.10
N PHE A 56 -15.36 14.95 0.67
CA PHE A 56 -14.89 13.93 -0.26
C PHE A 56 -15.04 12.53 0.34
N GLY A 57 -14.56 12.32 1.56
CA GLY A 57 -14.65 11.03 2.25
C GLY A 57 -16.10 10.59 2.48
N PHE A 58 -16.99 11.53 2.84
CA PHE A 58 -18.41 11.24 2.99
C PHE A 58 -19.04 10.78 1.67
N LYS A 59 -18.83 11.54 0.59
CA LYS A 59 -19.32 11.19 -0.75
C LYS A 59 -18.80 9.84 -1.22
N LEU A 60 -17.53 9.57 -0.95
CA LEU A 60 -16.88 8.29 -1.33
C LEU A 60 -17.51 7.10 -0.59
N LYS A 61 -17.79 7.24 0.70
CA LYS A 61 -18.49 6.21 1.49
C LYS A 61 -19.90 5.96 0.96
N LEU A 62 -20.63 7.02 0.63
CA LEU A 62 -21.99 6.91 0.07
C LEU A 62 -21.96 6.21 -1.29
N LEU A 63 -21.01 6.58 -2.17
CA LEU A 63 -20.80 5.92 -3.46
C LEU A 63 -20.51 4.42 -3.29
N GLY A 64 -19.65 4.06 -2.33
CA GLY A 64 -19.28 2.66 -2.06
C GLY A 64 -20.44 1.84 -1.50
N THR A 65 -21.31 2.42 -0.68
CA THR A 65 -22.45 1.73 -0.10
C THR A 65 -23.56 1.51 -1.12
N ASN A 66 -23.97 2.56 -1.83
CA ASN A 66 -25.03 2.50 -2.85
C ASN A 66 -24.83 3.59 -3.91
N PRO A 67 -24.33 3.22 -5.10
CA PRO A 67 -24.10 4.17 -6.18
C PRO A 67 -25.38 4.85 -6.69
N VAL A 68 -26.53 4.16 -6.63
CA VAL A 68 -27.82 4.71 -7.06
C VAL A 68 -28.27 5.80 -6.09
N SER A 69 -28.25 5.53 -4.79
CA SER A 69 -28.58 6.52 -3.77
C SER A 69 -27.65 7.72 -3.79
N SER A 70 -26.38 7.50 -4.08
CA SER A 70 -25.39 8.57 -4.26
C SER A 70 -25.78 9.51 -5.41
N GLN A 71 -26.24 8.97 -6.54
CA GLN A 71 -26.65 9.74 -7.70
C GLN A 71 -27.93 10.54 -7.41
N PHE A 72 -28.92 9.93 -6.75
CA PHE A 72 -30.14 10.65 -6.32
C PHE A 72 -29.85 11.76 -5.30
N SER A 73 -28.76 11.67 -4.55
CA SER A 73 -28.31 12.73 -3.66
C SER A 73 -27.55 13.86 -4.36
N GLY A 74 -27.56 13.89 -5.71
CA GLY A 74 -26.91 14.93 -6.50
C GLY A 74 -25.39 14.80 -6.61
N ILE A 75 -24.82 13.64 -6.27
CA ILE A 75 -23.38 13.40 -6.37
C ILE A 75 -23.03 12.93 -7.79
N ASP A 76 -22.09 13.62 -8.43
CA ASP A 76 -21.54 13.18 -9.71
C ASP A 76 -20.58 11.99 -9.49
N ASN A 77 -21.14 10.77 -9.60
CA ASN A 77 -20.41 9.54 -9.38
C ASN A 77 -19.21 9.39 -10.33
N LYS A 78 -19.31 9.89 -11.56
CA LYS A 78 -18.23 9.80 -12.56
C LYS A 78 -17.00 10.61 -12.10
N LYS A 79 -17.21 11.88 -11.76
CA LYS A 79 -16.15 12.75 -11.27
C LYS A 79 -15.53 12.21 -9.97
N LEU A 80 -16.36 11.73 -9.06
CA LEU A 80 -15.91 11.19 -7.80
C LEU A 80 -15.06 9.93 -8.00
N THR A 81 -15.45 9.05 -8.92
CA THR A 81 -14.69 7.85 -9.27
C THR A 81 -13.32 8.20 -9.88
N VAL A 82 -13.29 9.13 -10.83
CA VAL A 82 -12.02 9.60 -11.42
C VAL A 82 -11.10 10.16 -10.33
N LEU A 83 -11.63 11.00 -9.45
CA LEU A 83 -10.85 11.60 -8.37
C LEU A 83 -10.28 10.55 -7.40
N TYR A 84 -11.10 9.53 -7.06
CA TYR A 84 -10.67 8.40 -6.26
C TYR A 84 -9.49 7.65 -6.92
N PHE A 85 -9.58 7.34 -8.21
CA PHE A 85 -8.49 6.66 -8.92
C PHE A 85 -7.21 7.51 -9.00
N VAL A 86 -7.33 8.83 -9.15
CA VAL A 86 -6.18 9.74 -9.10
C VAL A 86 -5.48 9.68 -7.74
N PHE A 87 -6.24 9.77 -6.64
CA PHE A 87 -5.66 9.63 -5.29
C PHE A 87 -5.02 8.26 -5.07
N SER A 88 -5.68 7.19 -5.51
CA SER A 88 -5.14 5.83 -5.44
C SER A 88 -3.83 5.70 -6.23
N GLY A 89 -3.76 6.30 -7.42
CA GLY A 89 -2.55 6.34 -8.23
C GLY A 89 -1.39 7.07 -7.56
N ILE A 90 -1.64 8.22 -6.94
CA ILE A 90 -0.62 8.97 -6.19
C ILE A 90 -0.08 8.14 -5.01
N LEU A 91 -0.96 7.50 -4.24
CA LEU A 91 -0.56 6.65 -3.12
C LEU A 91 0.26 5.43 -3.58
N SER A 92 -0.14 4.82 -4.69
CA SER A 92 0.60 3.71 -5.29
C SER A 92 1.99 4.15 -5.78
N ALA A 93 2.12 5.35 -6.33
CA ALA A 93 3.41 5.90 -6.74
C ALA A 93 4.34 6.13 -5.54
N ILE A 94 3.82 6.69 -4.44
CA ILE A 94 4.59 6.85 -3.19
C ILE A 94 5.07 5.50 -2.67
N ALA A 95 4.19 4.50 -2.63
CA ALA A 95 4.54 3.15 -2.20
C ALA A 95 5.61 2.52 -3.11
N GLY A 96 5.49 2.69 -4.43
CA GLY A 96 6.47 2.23 -5.40
C GLY A 96 7.86 2.84 -5.21
N ILE A 97 7.93 4.15 -4.96
CA ILE A 97 9.19 4.85 -4.66
C ILE A 97 9.83 4.32 -3.38
N LEU A 98 9.03 4.09 -2.33
CA LEU A 98 9.54 3.54 -1.06
C LEU A 98 10.09 2.12 -1.24
N ILE A 99 9.40 1.27 -2.00
CA ILE A 99 9.88 -0.09 -2.29
C ILE A 99 11.19 -0.03 -3.09
N MET A 100 11.23 0.78 -4.15
CA MET A 100 12.41 0.96 -4.98
C MET A 100 13.61 1.49 -4.19
N SER A 101 13.38 2.45 -3.30
CA SER A 101 14.41 3.01 -2.41
C SER A 101 14.99 1.96 -1.47
N ARG A 102 14.16 1.04 -0.96
CA ARG A 102 14.58 -0.01 -0.04
C ARG A 102 15.28 -1.17 -0.73
N THR A 103 14.81 -1.56 -1.91
CA THR A 103 15.36 -2.70 -2.65
C THR A 103 16.48 -2.32 -3.61
N MET A 104 16.70 -1.02 -3.85
CA MET A 104 17.60 -0.48 -4.87
C MET A 104 17.40 -1.15 -6.24
N SER A 105 16.17 -1.61 -6.49
CA SER A 105 15.77 -2.24 -7.73
C SER A 105 14.31 -1.93 -8.06
N ALA A 106 14.00 -1.82 -9.35
CA ALA A 106 12.64 -1.73 -9.84
C ALA A 106 12.32 -2.99 -10.65
N SER A 107 11.34 -3.76 -10.21
CA SER A 107 10.88 -4.95 -10.88
C SER A 107 9.36 -4.94 -11.01
N TYR A 108 8.88 -5.36 -12.19
CA TYR A 108 7.45 -5.53 -12.44
C TYR A 108 6.80 -6.55 -11.50
N GLN A 109 7.58 -7.50 -10.98
CA GLN A 109 7.10 -8.56 -10.08
C GLN A 109 6.58 -8.04 -8.76
N TYR A 110 7.10 -6.93 -8.25
CA TYR A 110 6.65 -6.35 -6.98
C TYR A 110 5.18 -5.93 -7.01
N GLY A 111 4.68 -5.42 -8.15
CA GLY A 111 3.31 -4.96 -8.30
C GLY A 111 2.26 -6.03 -8.63
N ILE A 112 2.68 -7.26 -8.99
CA ILE A 112 1.75 -8.24 -9.59
C ILE A 112 1.32 -9.32 -8.58
N ARG A 113 2.23 -9.83 -7.78
CA ARG A 113 1.93 -11.00 -6.93
C ARG A 113 1.92 -10.68 -5.45
N THR A 114 3.07 -10.37 -4.90
CA THR A 114 3.28 -10.32 -3.45
C THR A 114 2.45 -9.22 -2.79
N TYR A 115 2.55 -8.00 -3.28
CA TYR A 115 1.88 -6.86 -2.63
C TYR A 115 0.38 -6.80 -2.90
N VAL A 116 -0.10 -7.32 -4.05
CA VAL A 116 -1.55 -7.36 -4.34
C VAL A 116 -2.26 -8.32 -3.38
N LEU A 117 -1.74 -9.53 -3.22
CA LEU A 117 -2.33 -10.51 -2.29
C LEU A 117 -2.29 -10.01 -0.85
N LEU A 118 -1.17 -9.39 -0.46
CA LEU A 118 -1.01 -8.78 0.85
C LEU A 118 -2.04 -7.67 1.12
N THR A 119 -2.25 -6.77 0.17
CA THR A 119 -3.23 -5.69 0.32
C THR A 119 -4.66 -6.21 0.42
N ILE A 120 -5.00 -7.26 -0.32
CA ILE A 120 -6.30 -7.92 -0.21
C ILE A 120 -6.46 -8.54 1.19
N LEU A 121 -5.46 -9.27 1.66
CA LEU A 121 -5.45 -9.86 2.99
C LEU A 121 -5.63 -8.80 4.09
N ILE A 122 -4.88 -7.70 4.02
CA ILE A 122 -4.98 -6.58 4.96
C ILE A 122 -6.40 -6.00 4.95
N ASN A 123 -7.00 -5.79 3.78
CA ASN A 123 -8.36 -5.24 3.69
C ASN A 123 -9.40 -6.16 4.31
N VAL A 124 -9.30 -7.46 4.08
CA VAL A 124 -10.21 -8.46 4.66
C VAL A 124 -10.07 -8.49 6.19
N LEU A 125 -8.84 -8.56 6.71
CA LEU A 125 -8.57 -8.59 8.15
C LEU A 125 -8.93 -7.27 8.84
N ALA A 126 -8.79 -6.15 8.17
CA ALA A 126 -9.20 -4.84 8.68
C ALA A 126 -10.73 -4.64 8.70
N GLY A 127 -11.50 -5.60 8.14
CA GLY A 127 -12.95 -5.51 8.05
C GLY A 127 -13.41 -4.40 7.10
N ILE A 128 -12.66 -4.17 6.02
CA ILE A 128 -13.04 -3.18 5.02
C ILE A 128 -14.04 -3.80 4.04
N SER A 129 -15.18 -3.17 3.90
CA SER A 129 -16.20 -3.50 2.90
C SER A 129 -16.62 -2.24 2.12
N ALA A 130 -17.35 -2.46 1.03
CA ALA A 130 -17.78 -1.36 0.16
C ALA A 130 -18.55 -0.28 0.97
N GLY A 131 -18.06 0.96 0.90
CA GLY A 131 -18.63 2.10 1.63
C GLY A 131 -18.38 2.14 3.13
N SER A 132 -17.83 1.09 3.73
CA SER A 132 -17.52 1.03 5.16
C SER A 132 -16.08 0.61 5.43
N GLY A 133 -15.51 1.17 6.47
CA GLY A 133 -14.15 0.88 6.90
C GLY A 133 -13.50 2.09 7.55
N LYS A 134 -12.52 1.82 8.40
CA LYS A 134 -11.74 2.86 9.07
C LYS A 134 -10.27 2.71 8.71
N VAL A 135 -9.62 3.80 8.32
CA VAL A 135 -8.17 3.83 8.04
C VAL A 135 -7.36 3.31 9.24
N LEU A 136 -7.84 3.60 10.45
CA LEU A 136 -7.20 3.12 11.68
C LEU A 136 -7.16 1.58 11.75
N ASN A 137 -8.23 0.90 11.33
CA ASN A 137 -8.25 -0.57 11.30
C ASN A 137 -7.18 -1.12 10.36
N VAL A 138 -7.01 -0.50 9.17
CA VAL A 138 -5.95 -0.86 8.23
C VAL A 138 -4.57 -0.70 8.87
N PHE A 139 -4.34 0.46 9.52
CA PHE A 139 -3.08 0.74 10.20
C PHE A 139 -2.75 -0.31 11.27
N ILE A 140 -3.73 -0.64 12.14
CA ILE A 140 -3.56 -1.64 13.20
C ILE A 140 -3.31 -3.02 12.59
N THR A 141 -4.05 -3.39 11.55
CA THR A 141 -3.89 -4.70 10.88
C THR A 141 -2.50 -4.84 10.26
N VAL A 142 -2.01 -3.82 9.57
CA VAL A 142 -0.64 -3.82 9.01
C VAL A 142 0.38 -3.99 10.13
N PHE A 143 0.21 -3.27 11.24
CA PHE A 143 1.13 -3.36 12.38
C PHE A 143 1.14 -4.77 13.00
N ILE A 144 -0.05 -5.36 13.24
CA ILE A 144 -0.18 -6.71 13.78
C ILE A 144 0.48 -7.73 12.85
N LEU A 145 0.18 -7.68 11.54
CA LEU A 145 0.77 -8.59 10.57
C LEU A 145 2.29 -8.46 10.51
N GLN A 146 2.82 -7.23 10.60
CA GLN A 146 4.26 -7.01 10.62
C GLN A 146 4.91 -7.59 11.88
N VAL A 147 4.29 -7.45 13.05
CA VAL A 147 4.79 -8.04 14.30
C VAL A 147 4.78 -9.57 14.22
N ILE A 148 3.69 -10.16 13.71
CA ILE A 148 3.57 -11.60 13.52
C ILE A 148 4.66 -12.10 12.56
N SER A 149 4.80 -11.48 11.39
CA SER A 149 5.81 -11.85 10.39
C SER A 149 7.22 -11.78 10.94
N THR A 150 7.54 -10.70 11.65
CA THR A 150 8.86 -10.52 12.26
C THR A 150 9.09 -11.53 13.39
N GLY A 151 8.07 -11.80 14.21
CA GLY A 151 8.12 -12.80 15.28
C GLY A 151 8.40 -14.21 14.73
N PHE A 152 7.69 -14.61 13.69
CA PHE A 152 7.94 -15.88 13.01
C PHE A 152 9.34 -15.94 12.41
N HIS A 153 9.80 -14.86 11.79
CA HIS A 153 11.17 -14.82 11.26
C HIS A 153 12.22 -14.99 12.36
N MET A 154 12.05 -14.38 13.52
CA MET A 154 12.96 -14.51 14.64
C MET A 154 12.94 -15.91 15.26
N LEU A 155 11.77 -16.51 15.40
CA LEU A 155 11.63 -17.87 15.95
C LEU A 155 12.22 -18.95 15.03
N LEU A 156 12.16 -18.72 13.72
CA LEU A 156 12.65 -19.67 12.72
C LEU A 156 14.10 -19.41 12.28
N VAL A 157 14.74 -18.38 12.81
CA VAL A 157 16.17 -18.13 12.62
C VAL A 157 16.97 -19.34 13.15
N GLY A 158 17.72 -20.00 12.28
CA GLY A 158 18.49 -21.20 12.61
C GLY A 158 17.89 -22.51 12.12
N ILE A 159 16.65 -22.54 11.66
CA ILE A 159 16.05 -23.71 11.03
C ILE A 159 16.32 -23.67 9.51
N ARG A 160 16.93 -24.73 8.98
CA ARG A 160 17.11 -24.87 7.52
C ARG A 160 15.76 -24.83 6.84
N GLY A 161 15.54 -23.83 5.98
CA GLY A 161 14.25 -23.62 5.29
C GLY A 161 13.37 -22.49 5.83
N SER A 162 13.84 -21.70 6.82
CA SER A 162 13.11 -20.55 7.37
C SER A 162 12.65 -19.53 6.32
N ALA A 163 13.38 -19.41 5.21
CA ALA A 163 13.00 -18.55 4.10
C ALA A 163 11.66 -18.97 3.44
N PHE A 164 11.38 -20.27 3.36
CA PHE A 164 10.13 -20.78 2.78
C PHE A 164 8.92 -20.49 3.68
N PHE A 165 9.11 -20.50 5.00
CA PHE A 165 8.03 -20.15 5.94
C PHE A 165 7.63 -18.69 5.86
N LYS A 166 8.56 -17.79 5.53
CA LYS A 166 8.24 -16.39 5.28
C LYS A 166 7.28 -16.24 4.11
N ASP A 167 7.52 -16.98 3.02
CA ASP A 167 6.67 -16.96 1.83
C ASP A 167 5.31 -17.64 2.08
N PHE A 168 5.22 -18.50 3.09
CA PHE A 168 3.98 -19.18 3.48
C PHE A 168 3.09 -18.30 4.38
N VAL A 169 3.65 -17.39 5.17
CA VAL A 169 2.91 -16.45 6.04
C VAL A 169 2.42 -15.23 5.24
N TRP A 170 3.04 -14.96 4.10
CA TRP A 170 2.70 -13.89 3.17
C TRP A 170 2.01 -14.43 1.92
#